data_f92427a7b18f6a83fa2250fec209e45c
#
_entry.id   f92427a7b18f6a83fa2250fec209e45c
#
_cell.length_a   1.000
_cell.length_b   1.000
_cell.length_c   1.000
_cell.angle_alpha   90.00
_cell.angle_beta   90.00
_cell.angle_gamma   90.00
#
_symmetry.space_group_name_H-M   'P 1'
#
loop_
_entity.id
_entity.type
_entity.pdbx_description
1 polymer ?
#
loop_
_entity_poly.entity_id
_entity_poly.type
_entity_poly.pdbx_seq_one_letter_code
_entity_poly.pdbx_strand_id
1 'polypeptide(L)'
;IKDNLPIYPVKGYSITINNPGNAPWVSLLDDEAKIVTARLGKNRLRVAGTAEFNGYNTDIIQARIRPLVNWAKRMFNGINTQDIKPWAGLRPMTPSMMPIVKQSSNKSNVWYNTGHGHLGWTLSAYTAQTIAERIRGYNGP
;
A
#
# COMPACT_ATOMS: atom_id res chain seq x y z
N ILE A 1 -1.55 -9.51 -24.85
CA ILE A 1 -0.24 -8.86 -24.72
C ILE A 1 0.67 -9.83 -24.02
N LYS A 2 1.84 -10.16 -24.63
CA LYS A 2 2.76 -11.18 -24.11
C LYS A 2 3.98 -10.56 -23.39
N ASP A 3 3.82 -9.37 -22.79
CA ASP A 3 4.89 -8.78 -21.99
C ASP A 3 4.95 -9.44 -20.62
N ASN A 4 6.12 -9.84 -20.22
CA ASN A 4 6.37 -10.31 -18.87
C ASN A 4 6.71 -9.11 -17.97
N LEU A 5 5.81 -8.77 -17.05
CA LEU A 5 6.03 -7.75 -16.05
C LEU A 5 6.34 -8.44 -14.71
N PRO A 6 7.51 -8.22 -14.13
CA PRO A 6 7.90 -8.87 -12.88
C PRO A 6 7.19 -8.20 -11.68
N ILE A 7 5.87 -8.38 -11.60
CA ILE A 7 5.04 -7.84 -10.53
C ILE A 7 4.50 -9.00 -9.69
N TYR A 8 4.71 -8.93 -8.39
CA TYR A 8 4.14 -9.88 -7.44
C TYR A 8 3.14 -9.19 -6.49
N PRO A 9 1.97 -9.78 -6.25
CA PRO A 9 0.99 -9.23 -5.31
C PRO A 9 1.41 -9.52 -3.86
N VAL A 10 1.98 -8.51 -3.19
CA VAL A 10 2.33 -8.60 -1.77
C VAL A 10 1.18 -8.08 -0.93
N LYS A 11 0.56 -8.97 -0.16
CA LYS A 11 -0.57 -8.63 0.69
C LYS A 11 -0.13 -7.83 1.92
N GLY A 12 -0.76 -6.68 2.12
CA GLY A 12 -0.61 -5.84 3.31
C GLY A 12 -1.88 -5.82 4.13
N TYR A 13 -1.75 -5.61 5.43
CA TYR A 13 -2.86 -5.52 6.36
C TYR A 13 -2.94 -4.15 7.02
N SER A 14 -4.13 -3.78 7.41
CA SER A 14 -4.36 -2.63 8.28
C SER A 14 -5.58 -2.86 9.16
N ILE A 15 -5.63 -2.10 10.24
CA ILE A 15 -6.82 -1.95 11.06
C ILE A 15 -7.22 -0.48 11.09
N THR A 16 -8.52 -0.22 11.09
CA THR A 16 -9.06 1.10 11.43
C THR A 16 -9.77 0.97 12.76
N ILE A 17 -9.28 1.70 13.74
CA ILE A 17 -9.83 1.75 15.10
C ILE A 17 -10.79 2.94 15.14
N ASN A 18 -12.07 2.70 15.40
CA ASN A 18 -13.07 3.73 15.59
C ASN A 18 -13.09 4.21 17.04
N ASN A 19 -13.27 5.50 17.24
CA ASN A 19 -13.26 6.14 18.55
C ASN A 19 -12.09 5.69 19.44
N PRO A 20 -10.82 5.83 18.96
CA PRO A 20 -9.66 5.26 19.61
C PRO A 20 -9.37 5.88 20.98
N GLY A 21 -10.01 6.99 21.36
CA GLY A 21 -9.72 7.73 22.58
C GLY A 21 -8.32 8.32 22.54
N ASN A 22 -7.46 7.83 23.41
CA ASN A 22 -6.07 8.29 23.50
C ASN A 22 -5.25 7.75 22.30
N ALA A 23 -5.19 8.52 21.24
CA ALA A 23 -4.43 8.19 20.02
C ALA A 23 -3.76 9.43 19.44
N PRO A 24 -2.61 9.30 18.75
CA PRO A 24 -1.86 10.42 18.23
C PRO A 24 -2.65 11.22 17.19
N TRP A 25 -2.40 12.52 17.13
CA TRP A 25 -2.93 13.42 16.11
C TRP A 25 -2.03 13.49 14.86
N VAL A 26 -0.79 13.04 14.97
CA VAL A 26 0.19 12.97 13.89
C VAL A 26 0.36 11.55 13.40
N SER A 27 0.78 11.39 12.16
CA SER A 27 1.19 10.09 11.64
C SER A 27 2.55 9.70 12.24
N LEU A 28 2.66 8.44 12.63
CA LEU A 28 3.87 7.87 13.19
C LEU A 28 4.33 6.69 12.34
N LEU A 29 5.64 6.55 12.22
CA LEU A 29 6.29 5.39 11.61
C LEU A 29 7.17 4.71 12.66
N ASP A 30 6.89 3.43 12.92
CA ASP A 30 7.79 2.53 13.62
C ASP A 30 8.58 1.75 12.57
N ASP A 31 9.84 2.16 12.40
CA ASP A 31 10.67 1.56 11.34
C ASP A 31 11.12 0.14 11.68
N GLU A 32 11.25 -0.19 12.95
CA GLU A 32 11.59 -1.56 13.38
C GLU A 32 10.42 -2.52 13.14
N ALA A 33 9.22 -2.17 13.61
CA ALA A 33 8.02 -2.97 13.42
C ALA A 33 7.42 -2.90 12.01
N LYS A 34 7.90 -1.96 11.17
CA LYS A 34 7.33 -1.66 9.84
C LYS A 34 5.83 -1.36 9.89
N ILE A 35 5.45 -0.60 10.92
CA ILE A 35 4.07 -0.18 11.17
C ILE A 35 3.97 1.34 11.05
N VAL A 36 2.92 1.79 10.36
CA VAL A 36 2.61 3.21 10.20
C VAL A 36 1.20 3.51 10.72
N THR A 37 1.03 4.67 11.36
CA THR A 37 -0.28 5.16 11.76
C THR A 37 -0.68 6.39 10.98
N ALA A 38 -1.99 6.56 10.79
CA ALA A 38 -2.56 7.77 10.23
C ALA A 38 -3.89 8.10 10.93
N ARG A 39 -4.02 9.35 11.41
CA ARG A 39 -5.28 9.85 11.94
C ARG A 39 -6.23 10.15 10.78
N LEU A 40 -7.43 9.60 10.82
CA LEU A 40 -8.46 9.80 9.80
C LEU A 40 -9.63 10.60 10.43
N GLY A 41 -9.49 11.91 10.41
CA GLY A 41 -10.42 12.80 11.09
C GLY A 41 -10.35 12.66 12.61
N LYS A 42 -11.42 13.05 13.31
CA LYS A 42 -11.44 13.07 14.79
C LYS A 42 -11.53 11.67 15.42
N ASN A 43 -12.27 10.77 14.80
CA ASN A 43 -12.76 9.55 15.44
C ASN A 43 -12.17 8.25 14.89
N ARG A 44 -11.14 8.30 14.03
CA ARG A 44 -10.54 7.09 13.46
C ARG A 44 -9.04 7.17 13.48
N LEU A 45 -8.40 6.06 13.85
CA LEU A 45 -6.97 5.83 13.69
C LEU A 45 -6.77 4.61 12.82
N ARG A 46 -6.00 4.76 11.75
CA ARG A 46 -5.54 3.64 10.93
C ARG A 46 -4.16 3.22 11.38
N VAL A 47 -3.98 1.92 11.57
CA VAL A 47 -2.68 1.28 11.83
C VAL A 47 -2.45 0.27 10.71
N ALA A 48 -1.39 0.45 9.94
CA ALA A 48 -1.08 -0.38 8.78
C ALA A 48 0.33 -0.92 8.89
N GLY A 49 0.53 -2.15 8.43
CA GLY A 49 1.83 -2.79 8.45
C GLY A 49 1.77 -4.15 7.78
N THR A 50 2.80 -4.93 8.03
CA THR A 50 2.98 -6.31 7.58
C THR A 50 3.04 -6.49 6.07
N ALA A 51 3.68 -7.55 5.65
CA ALA A 51 3.75 -8.01 4.28
C ALA A 51 3.60 -9.53 4.27
N GLU A 52 2.81 -10.06 3.34
CA GLU A 52 2.58 -11.48 3.20
C GLU A 52 2.66 -11.88 1.73
N PHE A 53 3.47 -12.89 1.46
CA PHE A 53 3.56 -13.53 0.14
C PHE A 53 2.56 -14.69 0.08
N ASN A 54 1.38 -14.44 -0.46
CA ASN A 54 0.27 -15.41 -0.50
C ASN A 54 -0.52 -15.33 -1.82
N GLY A 55 0.18 -15.05 -2.91
CA GLY A 55 -0.43 -14.92 -4.23
C GLY A 55 -1.57 -13.90 -4.25
N TYR A 56 -2.66 -14.25 -4.91
CA TYR A 56 -3.83 -13.37 -5.05
C TYR A 56 -4.87 -13.54 -3.92
N ASN A 57 -4.55 -14.27 -2.85
CA ASN A 57 -5.45 -14.42 -1.72
C ASN A 57 -5.63 -13.09 -0.98
N THR A 58 -6.88 -12.64 -0.79
CA THR A 58 -7.26 -11.40 -0.11
C THR A 58 -7.94 -11.63 1.25
N ASP A 59 -8.04 -12.88 1.71
CA ASP A 59 -8.66 -13.21 2.99
C ASP A 59 -7.95 -12.48 4.15
N ILE A 60 -8.74 -12.05 5.11
CA ILE A 60 -8.23 -11.42 6.32
C ILE A 60 -7.87 -12.48 7.34
N ILE A 61 -6.58 -12.67 7.58
CA ILE A 61 -6.07 -13.67 8.52
C ILE A 61 -5.90 -13.02 9.90
N GLN A 62 -6.65 -13.49 10.90
CA GLN A 62 -6.64 -12.92 12.25
C GLN A 62 -5.25 -12.95 12.92
N ALA A 63 -4.43 -13.94 12.61
CA ALA A 63 -3.05 -14.01 13.09
C ALA A 63 -2.19 -12.84 12.58
N ARG A 64 -2.54 -12.22 11.45
CA ARG A 64 -1.87 -11.06 10.88
C ARG A 64 -2.44 -9.73 11.39
N ILE A 65 -3.67 -9.74 11.89
CA ILE A 65 -4.32 -8.56 12.49
C ILE A 65 -3.88 -8.36 13.94
N ARG A 66 -3.77 -9.43 14.72
CA ARG A 66 -3.39 -9.36 16.15
C ARG A 66 -2.11 -8.56 16.43
N PRO A 67 -1.01 -8.69 15.66
CA PRO A 67 0.19 -7.89 15.88
C PRO A 67 -0.06 -6.38 15.80
N LEU A 68 -0.91 -5.91 14.87
CA LEU A 68 -1.25 -4.49 14.71
C LEU A 68 -2.03 -3.97 15.93
N VAL A 69 -2.96 -4.77 16.44
CA VAL A 69 -3.74 -4.43 17.63
C VAL A 69 -2.84 -4.37 18.87
N ASN A 70 -1.98 -5.38 19.05
CA ASN A 70 -1.06 -5.46 20.18
C ASN A 70 -0.04 -4.32 20.15
N TRP A 71 0.47 -3.98 18.97
CA TRP A 71 1.35 -2.84 18.79
C TRP A 71 0.65 -1.52 19.20
N ALA A 72 -0.58 -1.29 18.73
CA ALA A 72 -1.35 -0.10 19.07
C ALA A 72 -1.58 0.03 20.58
N LYS A 73 -1.95 -1.07 21.26
CA LYS A 73 -2.12 -1.11 22.72
C LYS A 73 -0.84 -0.83 23.49
N ARG A 74 0.30 -1.31 23.01
CA ARG A 74 1.61 -1.07 23.62
C ARG A 74 2.06 0.38 23.47
N MET A 75 1.84 0.96 22.27
CA MET A 75 2.29 2.32 21.97
C MET A 75 1.41 3.41 22.55
N PHE A 76 0.10 3.17 22.66
CA PHE A 76 -0.86 4.19 23.09
C PHE A 76 -1.62 3.70 24.32
N ASN A 77 -1.11 4.04 25.50
CA ASN A 77 -1.75 3.65 26.74
C ASN A 77 -3.20 4.15 26.80
N GLY A 78 -4.13 3.23 27.09
CA GLY A 78 -5.56 3.52 27.17
C GLY A 78 -6.28 3.67 25.83
N ILE A 79 -5.65 3.28 24.70
CA ILE A 79 -6.34 3.25 23.41
C ILE A 79 -7.52 2.28 23.45
N ASN A 80 -8.69 2.76 22.99
CA ASN A 80 -9.87 1.91 22.84
C ASN A 80 -9.79 1.07 21.57
N THR A 81 -9.73 -0.25 21.70
CA THR A 81 -9.66 -1.19 20.56
C THR A 81 -10.89 -2.10 20.46
N GLN A 82 -12.05 -1.66 20.95
CA GLN A 82 -13.29 -2.46 20.92
C GLN A 82 -13.92 -2.48 19.51
N ASP A 83 -13.85 -1.37 18.79
CA ASP A 83 -14.38 -1.28 17.42
C ASP A 83 -13.22 -1.16 16.42
N ILE A 84 -12.81 -2.31 15.89
CA ILE A 84 -11.73 -2.43 14.90
C ILE A 84 -12.30 -2.98 13.59
N LYS A 85 -11.99 -2.28 12.49
CA LYS A 85 -12.28 -2.76 11.14
C LYS A 85 -10.98 -3.20 10.46
N PRO A 86 -10.74 -4.51 10.30
CA PRO A 86 -9.58 -5.00 9.58
C PRO A 86 -9.74 -4.84 8.07
N TRP A 87 -8.63 -4.74 7.38
CA TRP A 87 -8.56 -4.68 5.92
C TRP A 87 -7.27 -5.33 5.42
N ALA A 88 -7.35 -5.94 4.26
CA ALA A 88 -6.18 -6.46 3.54
C ALA A 88 -6.25 -6.06 2.06
N GLY A 89 -5.11 -5.91 1.42
CA GLY A 89 -5.02 -5.58 0.00
C GLY A 89 -3.67 -5.93 -0.60
N LEU A 90 -3.65 -6.09 -1.91
CA LEU A 90 -2.48 -6.52 -2.67
C LEU A 90 -1.71 -5.31 -3.18
N ARG A 91 -0.42 -5.23 -2.87
CA ARG A 91 0.51 -4.24 -3.40
C ARG A 91 1.20 -4.80 -4.63
N PRO A 92 1.19 -4.13 -5.79
CA PRO A 92 1.90 -4.59 -6.98
C PRO A 92 3.40 -4.32 -6.81
N MET A 93 4.12 -5.24 -6.18
CA MET A 93 5.54 -5.09 -5.90
C MET A 93 6.38 -5.58 -7.07
N THR A 94 7.44 -4.84 -7.38
CA THR A 94 8.50 -5.25 -8.31
C THR A 94 9.76 -5.65 -7.53
N PRO A 95 10.65 -6.51 -8.08
CA PRO A 95 11.91 -6.84 -7.42
C PRO A 95 12.82 -5.63 -7.19
N SER A 96 12.75 -4.63 -8.06
CA SER A 96 13.53 -3.39 -7.96
C SER A 96 12.93 -2.36 -7.01
N MET A 97 11.71 -2.58 -6.51
CA MET A 97 10.90 -1.61 -5.76
C MET A 97 10.55 -0.33 -6.57
N MET A 98 10.91 -0.29 -7.86
CA MET A 98 10.64 0.85 -8.76
C MET A 98 9.41 0.56 -9.63
N PRO A 99 8.57 1.59 -9.91
CA PRO A 99 7.46 1.43 -10.83
C PRO A 99 7.92 1.17 -12.26
N ILE A 100 7.08 0.45 -13.00
CA ILE A 100 7.26 0.20 -14.43
C ILE A 100 6.49 1.27 -15.21
N VAL A 101 7.21 2.23 -15.78
CA VAL A 101 6.66 3.31 -16.60
C VAL A 101 7.29 3.22 -17.97
N LYS A 102 6.71 2.46 -18.90
CA LYS A 102 7.30 2.20 -20.22
C LYS A 102 6.29 1.77 -21.27
N GLN A 103 6.69 1.83 -22.53
CA GLN A 103 5.96 1.20 -23.64
C GLN A 103 6.10 -0.32 -23.59
N SER A 104 5.11 -1.04 -24.09
CA SER A 104 5.17 -2.49 -24.32
C SER A 104 6.27 -2.82 -25.31
N SER A 105 6.96 -3.94 -25.08
CA SER A 105 7.96 -4.45 -26.01
C SER A 105 7.33 -5.15 -27.21
N ASN A 106 6.06 -5.54 -27.11
CA ASN A 106 5.35 -6.34 -28.11
C ASN A 106 4.24 -5.57 -28.84
N LYS A 107 3.83 -4.40 -28.34
CA LYS A 107 2.73 -3.60 -28.87
C LYS A 107 3.03 -2.12 -28.74
N SER A 108 3.20 -1.43 -29.87
CA SER A 108 3.56 -0.01 -29.91
C SER A 108 2.51 0.94 -29.34
N ASN A 109 1.23 0.55 -29.35
CA ASN A 109 0.12 1.33 -28.82
C ASN A 109 -0.24 1.00 -27.35
N VAL A 110 0.58 0.21 -26.66
CA VAL A 110 0.37 -0.16 -25.24
C VAL A 110 1.46 0.41 -24.36
N TRP A 111 1.05 1.01 -23.26
CA TRP A 111 1.92 1.63 -22.27
C TRP A 111 1.61 1.11 -20.88
N TYR A 112 2.64 0.94 -20.06
CA TYR A 112 2.54 0.50 -18.68
C TYR A 112 2.86 1.64 -17.72
N ASN A 113 1.99 1.83 -16.74
CA ASN A 113 2.23 2.66 -15.56
C ASN A 113 1.75 1.87 -14.34
N THR A 114 2.61 1.02 -13.79
CA THR A 114 2.24 0.00 -12.79
C THR A 114 3.43 -0.40 -11.91
N GLY A 115 3.22 -1.31 -10.97
CA GLY A 115 4.31 -1.85 -10.13
C GLY A 115 4.78 -0.88 -9.04
N HIS A 116 3.94 0.05 -8.59
CA HIS A 116 4.28 1.10 -7.63
C HIS A 116 4.45 0.60 -6.18
N GLY A 117 4.14 -0.64 -5.90
CA GLY A 117 4.23 -1.21 -4.56
C GLY A 117 3.43 -0.42 -3.52
N HIS A 118 4.10 0.04 -2.47
CA HIS A 118 3.49 0.86 -1.41
C HIS A 118 3.58 2.38 -1.67
N LEU A 119 4.25 2.80 -2.75
CA LEU A 119 4.48 4.21 -3.07
C LEU A 119 3.57 4.75 -4.17
N GLY A 120 2.52 4.03 -4.55
CA GLY A 120 1.64 4.39 -5.65
C GLY A 120 1.03 5.79 -5.51
N TRP A 121 0.55 6.14 -4.34
CA TRP A 121 0.04 7.49 -4.07
C TRP A 121 1.14 8.55 -4.19
N THR A 122 2.27 8.32 -3.55
CA THR A 122 3.39 9.26 -3.50
C THR A 122 3.96 9.56 -4.90
N LEU A 123 4.07 8.53 -5.73
CA LEU A 123 4.67 8.63 -7.06
C LEU A 123 3.66 8.95 -8.17
N SER A 124 2.36 9.00 -7.87
CA SER A 124 1.29 9.11 -8.86
C SER A 124 1.45 10.28 -9.83
N ALA A 125 1.71 11.48 -9.33
CA ALA A 125 1.86 12.67 -10.16
C ALA A 125 3.08 12.56 -11.08
N TYR A 126 4.22 12.13 -10.53
CA TYR A 126 5.45 11.97 -11.31
C TYR A 126 5.32 10.91 -12.41
N THR A 127 4.78 9.74 -12.10
CA THR A 127 4.63 8.67 -13.09
C THR A 127 3.55 8.97 -14.12
N ALA A 128 2.49 9.69 -13.73
CA ALA A 128 1.48 10.17 -14.66
C ALA A 128 2.06 11.18 -15.65
N GLN A 129 2.84 12.14 -15.18
CA GLN A 129 3.54 13.09 -16.06
C GLN A 129 4.49 12.36 -17.01
N THR A 130 5.34 11.49 -16.48
CA THR A 130 6.33 10.72 -17.25
C THR A 130 5.68 9.91 -18.37
N ILE A 131 4.58 9.20 -18.08
CA ILE A 131 3.89 8.41 -19.11
C ILE A 131 3.22 9.30 -20.15
N ALA A 132 2.64 10.43 -19.75
CA ALA A 132 1.99 11.37 -20.66
C ALA A 132 3.01 12.01 -21.64
N GLU A 133 4.19 12.38 -21.14
CA GLU A 133 5.28 12.93 -21.98
C GLU A 133 5.77 11.90 -23.01
N ARG A 134 5.94 10.64 -22.58
CA ARG A 134 6.35 9.55 -23.48
C ARG A 134 5.32 9.26 -24.55
N ILE A 135 4.04 9.27 -24.20
CA ILE A 135 2.95 9.07 -25.17
C ILE A 135 2.89 10.22 -26.17
N ARG A 136 3.07 11.48 -25.72
CA ARG A 136 3.10 12.65 -26.63
C ARG A 136 4.28 12.62 -27.59
N GLY A 137 5.44 12.13 -27.16
CA GLY A 137 6.63 11.97 -28.01
C GLY A 137 6.58 10.76 -28.95
N TYR A 138 5.54 9.93 -28.83
CA TYR A 138 5.35 8.76 -29.67
C TYR A 138 4.67 9.15 -30.99
N ASN A 139 5.40 9.03 -32.08
CA ASN A 139 4.92 9.43 -33.42
C ASN A 139 4.14 8.30 -34.15
N GLY A 140 3.77 7.22 -33.45
CA GLY A 140 3.11 6.07 -34.03
C GLY A 140 4.04 5.14 -34.84
N PRO A 141 3.51 4.00 -35.33
CA PRO A 141 4.21 3.14 -36.25
C PRO A 141 4.27 3.76 -37.64
#